data_8726fe13da530c6088ff2dacb9ff021c
#
_entry.id   8726fe13da530c6088ff2dacb9ff021c
#
_cell.length_a   1.000
_cell.length_b   1.000
_cell.length_c   1.000
_cell.angle_alpha   90.00
_cell.angle_beta   90.00
_cell.angle_gamma   90.00
#
_symmetry.space_group_name_H-M   'P 1'
#
loop_
_entity.id
_entity.type
_entity.pdbx_description
1 polymer ?
#
loop_
_entity_poly.entity_id
_entity_poly.type
_entity_poly.pdbx_seq_one_letter_code
_entity_poly.pdbx_strand_id
1 'polypeptide(L)'
;MENVISIIKNSKAAYLATVDSEGKPEIRALLNLPNPRKYKKLEGKALIQDDEQLTLYFTTNTSSKKVQRIRKNPNVALYFCEPSLFKGICVSGIMEEVLDQDVKSDFWQRGWTMYYPLGKTDPDYTILKFTSTKIEGWYNFAPHVFGETNGKEN
;
A
#
# COMPACT_ATOMS: atom_id res chain seq x y z
N MET A 1 14.51 7.49 -6.96
CA MET A 1 13.38 7.42 -6.01
C MET A 1 12.29 8.48 -6.28
N GLU A 2 12.57 9.70 -6.68
CA GLU A 2 11.56 10.76 -6.93
C GLU A 2 10.45 10.34 -7.91
N ASN A 3 10.80 9.69 -9.03
CA ASN A 3 9.81 9.17 -9.98
C ASN A 3 8.89 8.11 -9.37
N VAL A 4 9.44 7.23 -8.52
CA VAL A 4 8.66 6.21 -7.80
C VAL A 4 7.60 6.87 -6.91
N ILE A 5 8.03 7.84 -6.09
CA ILE A 5 7.13 8.60 -5.20
C ILE A 5 6.07 9.35 -6.01
N SER A 6 6.47 9.96 -7.13
CA SER A 6 5.54 10.65 -8.04
C SER A 6 4.46 9.71 -8.58
N ILE A 7 4.84 8.52 -9.06
CA ILE A 7 3.89 7.51 -9.56
C ILE A 7 2.94 7.06 -8.45
N ILE A 8 3.44 6.79 -7.24
CA ILE A 8 2.61 6.45 -6.09
C ILE A 8 1.59 7.55 -5.81
N LYS A 9 2.04 8.80 -5.67
CA LYS A 9 1.19 9.94 -5.33
C LYS A 9 0.13 10.26 -6.40
N ASN A 10 0.43 10.01 -7.67
CA ASN A 10 -0.47 10.30 -8.79
C ASN A 10 -1.42 9.15 -9.12
N SER A 11 -1.13 7.93 -8.70
CA SER A 11 -1.99 6.77 -8.96
C SER A 11 -3.38 6.95 -8.33
N LYS A 12 -4.43 6.58 -9.06
CA LYS A 12 -5.82 6.68 -8.59
C LYS A 12 -6.13 5.70 -7.46
N ALA A 13 -5.51 4.53 -7.51
CA ALA A 13 -5.65 3.45 -6.54
C ALA A 13 -4.30 2.78 -6.31
N ALA A 14 -4.15 2.08 -5.20
CA ALA A 14 -3.12 1.08 -4.99
C ALA A 14 -3.72 -0.29 -5.26
N TYR A 15 -3.06 -1.12 -6.05
CA TYR A 15 -3.52 -2.48 -6.34
C TYR A 15 -2.72 -3.46 -5.49
N LEU A 16 -3.40 -4.11 -4.56
CA LEU A 16 -2.79 -5.06 -3.62
C LEU A 16 -2.94 -6.49 -4.13
N ALA A 17 -1.83 -7.19 -4.28
CA ALA A 17 -1.76 -8.63 -4.50
C ALA A 17 -1.47 -9.35 -3.17
N THR A 18 -2.30 -10.33 -2.85
CA THR A 18 -2.09 -11.27 -1.74
C THR A 18 -2.15 -12.69 -2.26
N VAL A 19 -1.59 -13.64 -1.52
CA VAL A 19 -1.58 -15.05 -1.89
C VAL A 19 -2.39 -15.83 -0.85
N ASP A 20 -3.23 -16.76 -1.28
CA ASP A 20 -3.96 -17.65 -0.39
C ASP A 20 -3.09 -18.83 0.09
N SER A 21 -3.67 -19.73 0.91
CA SER A 21 -2.98 -20.89 1.46
C SER A 21 -2.55 -21.92 0.41
N GLU A 22 -3.13 -21.85 -0.79
CA GLU A 22 -2.80 -22.72 -1.92
C GLU A 22 -1.81 -22.07 -2.91
N GLY A 23 -1.29 -20.87 -2.59
CA GLY A 23 -0.40 -20.11 -3.47
C GLY A 23 -1.10 -19.37 -4.60
N LYS A 24 -2.42 -19.25 -4.58
CA LYS A 24 -3.18 -18.53 -5.61
C LYS A 24 -3.19 -17.03 -5.33
N PRO A 25 -2.73 -16.19 -6.28
CA PRO A 25 -2.75 -14.75 -6.11
C PRO A 25 -4.15 -14.17 -6.32
N GLU A 26 -4.48 -13.12 -5.58
CA GLU A 26 -5.64 -12.27 -5.79
C GLU A 26 -5.23 -10.81 -5.77
N ILE A 27 -5.80 -10.01 -6.66
CA ILE A 27 -5.55 -8.57 -6.75
C ILE A 27 -6.85 -7.81 -6.51
N ARG A 28 -6.78 -6.71 -5.74
CA ARG A 28 -7.87 -5.75 -5.53
C ARG A 28 -7.34 -4.34 -5.35
N ALA A 29 -8.18 -3.35 -5.62
CA ALA A 29 -7.86 -1.96 -5.38
C ALA A 29 -8.02 -1.59 -3.90
N LEU A 30 -7.12 -0.76 -3.41
CA LEU A 30 -7.22 -0.05 -2.13
C LEU A 30 -7.28 1.46 -2.39
N LEU A 31 -7.82 2.19 -1.42
CA LEU A 31 -7.69 3.64 -1.40
C LEU A 31 -6.22 4.03 -1.33
N ASN A 32 -5.76 4.83 -2.28
CA ASN A 32 -4.37 5.30 -2.30
C ASN A 32 -4.19 6.50 -1.35
N LEU A 33 -3.98 6.22 -0.06
CA LEU A 33 -3.83 7.26 0.96
C LEU A 33 -2.62 8.18 0.72
N PRO A 34 -1.49 7.73 0.14
CA PRO A 34 -0.41 8.60 -0.31
C PRO A 34 -0.79 9.68 -1.34
N ASN A 35 -1.98 9.60 -1.98
CA ASN A 35 -2.40 10.60 -2.96
C ASN A 35 -2.86 11.91 -2.28
N PRO A 36 -2.05 12.99 -2.33
CA PRO A 36 -2.33 14.22 -1.58
C PRO A 36 -3.52 15.01 -2.14
N ARG A 37 -3.92 14.76 -3.39
CA ARG A 37 -5.11 15.40 -3.97
C ARG A 37 -6.40 14.93 -3.32
N LYS A 38 -6.41 13.66 -2.83
CA LYS A 38 -7.56 13.06 -2.14
C LYS A 38 -7.42 13.12 -0.62
N TYR A 39 -6.21 12.96 -0.10
CA TYR A 39 -5.93 12.79 1.33
C TYR A 39 -4.86 13.78 1.80
N LYS A 40 -5.11 15.08 1.58
CA LYS A 40 -4.16 16.16 1.95
C LYS A 40 -3.69 16.10 3.41
N LYS A 41 -4.58 15.71 4.33
CA LYS A 41 -4.26 15.59 5.77
C LYS A 41 -3.30 14.43 6.09
N LEU A 42 -3.14 13.48 5.17
CA LEU A 42 -2.26 12.33 5.30
C LEU A 42 -0.93 12.52 4.56
N GLU A 43 -0.72 13.68 3.95
CA GLU A 43 0.55 14.00 3.31
C GLU A 43 1.68 13.99 4.36
N GLY A 44 2.79 13.31 4.00
CA GLY A 44 3.90 13.09 4.93
C GLY A 44 3.69 12.00 5.98
N LYS A 45 2.46 11.43 6.09
CA LYS A 45 2.13 10.32 7.00
C LYS A 45 1.89 9.01 6.26
N ALA A 46 1.10 9.05 5.19
CA ALA A 46 0.70 7.85 4.46
C ALA A 46 1.79 7.26 3.57
N LEU A 47 2.85 8.01 3.31
CA LEU A 47 4.05 7.59 2.62
C LEU A 47 5.26 8.19 3.33
N ILE A 48 6.15 7.33 3.78
CA ILE A 48 7.43 7.69 4.41
C ILE A 48 8.52 7.03 3.58
N GLN A 49 9.55 7.78 3.26
CA GLN A 49 10.76 7.29 2.61
C GLN A 49 11.91 7.32 3.61
N ASP A 50 12.62 6.21 3.73
CA ASP A 50 13.87 6.09 4.45
C ASP A 50 14.89 5.43 3.50
N ASP A 51 15.76 6.25 2.94
CA ASP A 51 16.69 5.87 1.86
C ASP A 51 15.94 5.27 0.65
N GLU A 52 16.15 4.00 0.33
CA GLU A 52 15.43 3.27 -0.74
C GLU A 52 14.20 2.51 -0.23
N GLN A 53 13.97 2.47 1.06
CA GLN A 53 12.82 1.81 1.66
C GLN A 53 11.61 2.75 1.73
N LEU A 54 10.44 2.22 1.40
CA LEU A 54 9.18 2.92 1.53
C LEU A 54 8.30 2.28 2.58
N THR A 55 7.71 3.10 3.45
CA THR A 55 6.60 2.70 4.32
C THR A 55 5.31 3.35 3.82
N LEU A 56 4.29 2.54 3.56
CA LEU A 56 2.99 2.98 3.05
C LEU A 56 1.88 2.54 4.00
N TYR A 57 0.86 3.38 4.14
CA TYR A 57 -0.31 3.07 4.97
C TYR A 57 -1.57 3.03 4.14
N PHE A 58 -2.47 2.11 4.49
CA PHE A 58 -3.77 1.91 3.84
C PHE A 58 -4.86 1.66 4.87
N THR A 59 -6.10 1.94 4.52
CA THR A 59 -7.27 1.56 5.31
C THR A 59 -8.02 0.41 4.65
N THR A 60 -8.60 -0.45 5.46
CA THR A 60 -9.47 -1.52 5.01
C THR A 60 -10.36 -2.04 6.13
N ASN A 61 -11.29 -2.94 5.80
CA ASN A 61 -12.12 -3.65 6.75
C ASN A 61 -11.34 -4.80 7.39
N THR A 62 -11.32 -4.85 8.71
CA THR A 62 -10.68 -5.93 9.49
C THR A 62 -11.24 -7.30 9.13
N SER A 63 -12.56 -7.37 8.88
CA SER A 63 -13.29 -8.61 8.51
C SER A 63 -12.99 -9.13 7.10
N SER A 64 -12.23 -8.37 6.29
CA SER A 64 -12.01 -8.74 4.89
C SER A 64 -11.08 -9.94 4.72
N LYS A 65 -11.30 -10.71 3.63
CA LYS A 65 -10.43 -11.86 3.27
C LYS A 65 -8.96 -11.45 3.08
N LYS A 66 -8.70 -10.24 2.59
CA LYS A 66 -7.32 -9.75 2.41
C LYS A 66 -6.57 -9.64 3.74
N VAL A 67 -7.23 -9.15 4.79
CA VAL A 67 -6.64 -9.08 6.14
C VAL A 67 -6.34 -10.47 6.68
N GLN A 68 -7.26 -11.43 6.53
CA GLN A 68 -7.04 -12.82 6.94
C GLN A 68 -5.83 -13.45 6.21
N ARG A 69 -5.65 -13.14 4.92
CA ARG A 69 -4.51 -13.61 4.12
C ARG A 69 -3.20 -12.98 4.57
N ILE A 70 -3.20 -11.66 4.81
CA ILE A 70 -2.03 -10.93 5.31
C ILE A 70 -1.56 -11.48 6.65
N ARG A 71 -2.49 -11.83 7.55
CA ARG A 71 -2.16 -12.47 8.84
C ARG A 71 -1.45 -13.82 8.67
N LYS A 72 -1.82 -14.58 7.64
CA LYS A 72 -1.21 -15.90 7.36
C LYS A 72 0.07 -15.78 6.54
N ASN A 73 0.11 -14.86 5.58
CA ASN A 73 1.26 -14.60 4.73
C ASN A 73 1.37 -13.08 4.50
N PRO A 74 2.26 -12.42 5.23
CA PRO A 74 2.43 -10.96 5.14
C PRO A 74 3.17 -10.50 3.87
N ASN A 75 3.72 -11.42 3.07
CA ASN A 75 4.37 -11.10 1.81
C ASN A 75 3.32 -10.69 0.79
N VAL A 76 3.41 -9.47 0.31
CA VAL A 76 2.47 -8.88 -0.64
C VAL A 76 3.19 -8.08 -1.71
N ALA A 77 2.48 -7.76 -2.77
CA ALA A 77 2.92 -6.78 -3.74
C ALA A 77 1.86 -5.68 -3.92
N LEU A 78 2.33 -4.46 -4.08
CA LEU A 78 1.52 -3.31 -4.45
C LEU A 78 1.89 -2.88 -5.87
N TYR A 79 0.89 -2.55 -6.68
CA TYR A 79 1.10 -1.98 -7.99
C TYR A 79 0.49 -0.58 -8.07
N PHE A 80 1.27 0.36 -8.58
CA PHE A 80 0.85 1.73 -8.84
C PHE A 80 1.11 2.06 -10.29
N CYS A 81 0.19 2.79 -10.93
CA CYS A 81 0.37 3.13 -12.34
C CYS A 81 -0.30 4.43 -12.75
N GLU A 82 0.28 5.02 -13.78
CA GLU A 82 -0.29 6.09 -14.58
C GLU A 82 -0.41 5.57 -16.03
N PRO A 83 -1.51 4.85 -16.38
CA PRO A 83 -1.61 4.11 -17.65
C PRO A 83 -1.47 4.98 -18.89
N SER A 84 -2.01 6.20 -18.85
CA SER A 84 -1.91 7.16 -19.97
C SER A 84 -0.48 7.60 -20.30
N LEU A 85 0.44 7.45 -19.35
CA LEU A 85 1.85 7.77 -19.50
C LEU A 85 2.74 6.53 -19.61
N PHE A 86 2.15 5.34 -19.67
CA PHE A 86 2.88 4.07 -19.65
C PHE A 86 3.89 3.96 -18.51
N LYS A 87 3.50 4.44 -17.33
CA LYS A 87 4.31 4.34 -16.12
C LYS A 87 3.66 3.38 -15.13
N GLY A 88 4.46 2.50 -14.56
CA GLY A 88 4.00 1.58 -13.53
C GLY A 88 5.14 1.08 -12.67
N ILE A 89 4.85 0.83 -11.40
CA ILE A 89 5.78 0.23 -10.46
C ILE A 89 5.11 -0.88 -9.67
N CYS A 90 5.85 -1.97 -9.47
CA CYS A 90 5.53 -3.03 -8.55
C CYS A 90 6.40 -2.88 -7.31
N VAL A 91 5.80 -2.82 -6.13
CA VAL A 91 6.50 -2.70 -4.86
C VAL A 91 6.21 -3.95 -4.05
N SER A 92 7.19 -4.83 -3.91
CA SER A 92 7.12 -6.02 -3.06
C SER A 92 7.50 -5.67 -1.63
N GLY A 93 6.91 -6.35 -0.66
CA GLY A 93 7.21 -6.08 0.75
C GLY A 93 6.35 -6.85 1.73
N ILE A 94 6.40 -6.39 2.97
CA ILE A 94 5.70 -6.97 4.11
C ILE A 94 4.57 -6.04 4.52
N MET A 95 3.39 -6.60 4.73
CA MET A 95 2.21 -5.87 5.20
C MET A 95 1.72 -6.43 6.52
N GLU A 96 1.39 -5.55 7.45
CA GLU A 96 0.92 -5.87 8.79
C GLU A 96 -0.23 -4.94 9.22
N GLU A 97 -1.07 -5.42 10.15
CA GLU A 97 -2.09 -4.59 10.78
C GLU A 97 -1.47 -3.68 11.83
N VAL A 98 -1.90 -2.41 11.84
CA VAL A 98 -1.59 -1.47 12.91
C VAL A 98 -2.58 -1.68 14.05
N LEU A 99 -2.10 -2.15 15.20
CA LEU A 99 -2.92 -2.41 16.40
C LEU A 99 -3.03 -1.18 17.31
N ASP A 100 -2.09 -0.23 17.18
CA ASP A 100 -2.06 1.00 17.97
C ASP A 100 -3.26 1.90 17.63
N GLN A 101 -4.14 2.12 18.62
CA GLN A 101 -5.36 2.90 18.46
C GLN A 101 -5.09 4.39 18.23
N ASP A 102 -4.00 4.94 18.75
CA ASP A 102 -3.63 6.33 18.54
C ASP A 102 -3.20 6.56 17.09
N VAL A 103 -2.39 5.64 16.54
CA VAL A 103 -2.01 5.66 15.11
C VAL A 103 -3.25 5.54 14.23
N LYS A 104 -4.14 4.58 14.51
CA LYS A 104 -5.40 4.41 13.77
C LYS A 104 -6.26 5.68 13.80
N SER A 105 -6.34 6.33 14.96
CA SER A 105 -7.09 7.59 15.14
C SER A 105 -6.48 8.75 14.36
N ASP A 106 -5.16 8.81 14.24
CA ASP A 106 -4.44 9.87 13.50
C ASP A 106 -4.65 9.75 11.97
N PHE A 107 -4.88 8.55 11.47
CA PHE A 107 -5.22 8.31 10.05
C PHE A 107 -6.69 8.55 9.73
N TRP A 108 -7.58 8.63 10.74
CA TRP A 108 -9.02 8.72 10.51
C TRP A 108 -9.42 9.91 9.64
N GLN A 109 -10.28 9.67 8.66
CA GLN A 109 -10.89 10.69 7.82
C GLN A 109 -12.39 10.76 8.07
N ARG A 110 -12.93 11.97 8.24
CA ARG A 110 -14.35 12.20 8.60
C ARG A 110 -15.34 11.53 7.65
N GLY A 111 -15.04 11.46 6.34
CA GLY A 111 -15.90 10.81 5.35
C GLY A 111 -15.96 9.28 5.45
N TRP A 112 -15.08 8.66 6.25
CA TRP A 112 -15.03 7.20 6.37
C TRP A 112 -16.14 6.61 7.23
N THR A 113 -16.97 7.41 7.88
CA THR A 113 -18.20 6.94 8.54
C THR A 113 -19.13 6.20 7.59
N MET A 114 -19.03 6.42 6.27
CA MET A 114 -19.75 5.64 5.25
C MET A 114 -19.34 4.14 5.25
N TYR A 115 -18.09 3.86 5.57
CA TYR A 115 -17.53 2.50 5.59
C TYR A 115 -17.50 1.92 7.00
N TYR A 116 -17.38 2.78 8.02
CA TYR A 116 -17.21 2.44 9.43
C TYR A 116 -18.21 3.25 10.27
N PRO A 117 -19.46 2.77 10.41
CA PRO A 117 -20.54 3.56 11.03
C PRO A 117 -20.27 3.99 12.48
N LEU A 118 -19.48 3.21 13.23
CA LEU A 118 -19.11 3.52 14.62
C LEU A 118 -17.89 4.47 14.72
N GLY A 119 -17.41 5.01 13.59
CA GLY A 119 -16.32 5.94 13.55
C GLY A 119 -14.94 5.30 13.73
N LYS A 120 -13.99 6.09 14.24
CA LYS A 120 -12.58 5.66 14.38
C LYS A 120 -12.35 4.50 15.36
N THR A 121 -13.33 4.18 16.19
CA THR A 121 -13.32 3.05 17.13
C THR A 121 -14.09 1.85 16.59
N ASP A 122 -14.60 1.92 15.36
CA ASP A 122 -15.29 0.81 14.73
C ASP A 122 -14.35 -0.42 14.68
N PRO A 123 -14.78 -1.59 15.21
CA PRO A 123 -13.94 -2.78 15.22
C PRO A 123 -13.58 -3.29 13.84
N ASP A 124 -14.33 -2.91 12.80
CA ASP A 124 -14.03 -3.26 11.40
C ASP A 124 -13.08 -2.25 10.71
N TYR A 125 -12.82 -1.11 11.35
CA TYR A 125 -11.81 -0.15 10.88
C TYR A 125 -10.41 -0.61 11.23
N THR A 126 -9.54 -0.76 10.23
CA THR A 126 -8.12 -1.02 10.48
C THR A 126 -7.22 -0.25 9.51
N ILE A 127 -5.98 -0.04 9.94
CA ILE A 127 -4.88 0.48 9.13
C ILE A 127 -3.91 -0.67 8.88
N LEU A 128 -3.47 -0.77 7.63
CA LEU A 128 -2.40 -1.65 7.20
C LEU A 128 -1.14 -0.82 6.99
N LYS A 129 -0.03 -1.28 7.54
CA LYS A 129 1.30 -0.74 7.31
C LYS A 129 2.04 -1.68 6.36
N PHE A 130 2.57 -1.13 5.29
CA PHE A 130 3.39 -1.84 4.32
C PHE A 130 4.82 -1.31 4.36
N THR A 131 5.81 -2.21 4.37
CA THR A 131 7.22 -1.87 4.29
C THR A 131 7.82 -2.53 3.05
N SER A 132 8.38 -1.74 2.15
CA SER A 132 8.95 -2.25 0.90
C SER A 132 10.24 -3.01 1.13
N THR A 133 10.46 -4.06 0.33
CA THR A 133 11.74 -4.80 0.24
C THR A 133 12.36 -4.67 -1.14
N LYS A 134 11.55 -4.50 -2.19
CA LYS A 134 11.98 -4.35 -3.57
C LYS A 134 11.00 -3.48 -4.34
N ILE A 135 11.51 -2.65 -5.22
CA ILE A 135 10.72 -1.82 -6.13
C ILE A 135 11.20 -2.06 -7.54
N GLU A 136 10.30 -2.44 -8.43
CA GLU A 136 10.57 -2.63 -9.85
C GLU A 136 9.57 -1.82 -10.65
N GLY A 137 10.02 -1.16 -11.70
CA GLY A 137 9.12 -0.34 -12.48
C GLY A 137 9.58 -0.05 -13.88
N TRP A 138 8.63 0.44 -14.67
CA TRP A 138 8.84 0.97 -15.99
C TRP A 138 8.40 2.42 -16.05
N TYR A 139 9.34 3.32 -16.27
CA TYR A 139 9.10 4.75 -16.52
C TYR A 139 10.30 5.36 -17.26
N ASN A 140 10.09 6.50 -17.90
CA ASN A 140 11.11 7.15 -18.74
C ASN A 140 11.70 6.20 -19.80
N PHE A 141 10.85 5.31 -20.36
CA PHE A 141 11.21 4.33 -21.39
C PHE A 141 12.29 3.31 -20.97
N ALA A 142 12.45 3.07 -19.67
CA ALA A 142 13.46 2.15 -19.13
C ALA A 142 12.94 1.38 -17.91
N PRO A 143 13.46 0.17 -17.66
CA PRO A 143 13.25 -0.53 -16.40
C PRO A 143 14.10 0.07 -15.29
N HIS A 144 13.57 0.05 -14.07
CA HIS A 144 14.25 0.53 -12.86
C HIS A 144 14.03 -0.46 -11.72
N VAL A 145 15.05 -0.67 -10.89
CA VAL A 145 15.01 -1.55 -9.71
C VAL A 145 15.69 -0.86 -8.54
N PHE A 146 15.04 -0.92 -7.36
CA PHE A 146 15.55 -0.42 -6.08
C PHE A 146 15.33 -1.47 -4.99
N GLY A 147 16.18 -1.47 -3.95
CA GLY A 147 16.14 -2.42 -2.85
C GLY A 147 16.98 -3.67 -3.09
N GLU A 148 17.04 -4.55 -2.11
CA GLU A 148 17.89 -5.73 -2.17
C GLU A 148 17.46 -6.70 -3.28
N THR A 149 18.38 -6.94 -4.21
CA THR A 149 18.33 -8.09 -5.10
C THR A 149 18.91 -9.31 -4.34
N ASN A 150 18.16 -9.85 -3.40
CA ASN A 150 18.53 -11.12 -2.79
C ASN A 150 18.25 -12.25 -3.77
N GLY A 151 19.33 -12.76 -4.37
CA GLY A 151 19.34 -14.02 -5.05
C GLY A 151 19.19 -13.93 -6.57
N LYS A 152 20.21 -14.40 -7.23
CA LYS A 152 20.20 -14.76 -8.66
C LYS A 152 18.99 -15.66 -8.92
N GLU A 153 18.03 -15.16 -9.68
CA GLU A 153 17.16 -16.04 -10.43
C GLU A 153 18.03 -16.73 -11.49
N ASN A 154 18.28 -18.01 -11.30
CA ASN A 154 18.87 -18.89 -12.32
C ASN A 154 17.76 -19.29 -13.30
#